data_fc8bb4f0fc5d18eea6cb6e98c0216f0c
#
_entry.id   fc8bb4f0fc5d18eea6cb6e98c0216f0c
#
_cell.length_a   1.000
_cell.length_b   1.000
_cell.length_c   1.000
_cell.angle_alpha   90.00
_cell.angle_beta   90.00
_cell.angle_gamma   90.00
#
_symmetry.space_group_name_H-M   'P 1'
#
loop_
_entity.id
_entity.type
_entity.pdbx_description
1 polymer ?
#
loop_
_entity_poly.entity_id
_entity_poly.type
_entity_poly.pdbx_seq_one_letter_code
_entity_poly.pdbx_strand_id
1 'polypeptide(L)'
;MNLIYSLSILVIFEVSFSQSLFNNIINAPFFILDLSGTSADGLYKPRDLDFNTDSNKPNELWVINENSALFDPAFGGSTVTYYHAGLDSQWSEYRKDSYSAHFMHTASALAFSDNGGFANTLDVQDANNNPNGYFSGCTLWEADTSIYARINQNGPQLGSHWDMLHQSPFSIGIAAETDNIYWLFDGFHNTIAKYDFQDPHPDHEHGGEDHSDGLIYRYDEIYLNRVAGLSSHMVLDHSNEMLYICDTGNQRIVRMNINAGEIGSQLDPYGENIEGYYSMVGANFETVIDSGLVTPTGIDIYNTFLLVSDYSNGDILIYDLEPTNQFQLIHRLETEIIDDLMSIKVGPDGTIWCISTEANKLYQILPPMNGDFDGDNNITLNDFIVLLSHILNSNSMEEEYLFLANIDYSNAIDIFDLILLIDSIN
;
A
#
# COMPACT_ATOMS: atom_id res chain seq x y z
N MET A 1 -22.11 32.35 7.23
CA MET A 1 -22.31 31.37 8.29
C MET A 1 -22.92 30.05 7.80
N ASN A 2 -23.73 30.05 6.74
CA ASN A 2 -24.33 28.81 6.23
C ASN A 2 -23.42 27.95 5.33
N LEU A 3 -22.35 28.52 4.76
CA LEU A 3 -21.43 27.80 3.88
C LEU A 3 -20.48 26.88 4.67
N ILE A 4 -20.07 27.31 5.87
CA ILE A 4 -19.17 26.51 6.73
C ILE A 4 -19.90 25.26 7.30
N TYR A 5 -21.20 25.41 7.62
CA TYR A 5 -21.99 24.25 8.07
C TYR A 5 -22.24 23.23 6.96
N SER A 6 -22.39 23.71 5.71
CA SER A 6 -22.59 22.84 4.55
C SER A 6 -21.32 22.02 4.21
N LEU A 7 -20.15 22.65 4.29
CA LEU A 7 -18.87 21.97 4.04
C LEU A 7 -18.53 20.96 5.14
N SER A 8 -18.79 21.31 6.42
CA SER A 8 -18.55 20.38 7.53
C SER A 8 -19.46 19.14 7.49
N ILE A 9 -20.69 19.29 7.03
CA ILE A 9 -21.63 18.18 6.87
C ILE A 9 -21.20 17.27 5.70
N LEU A 10 -20.67 17.82 4.62
CA LEU A 10 -20.20 17.05 3.48
C LEU A 10 -18.97 16.21 3.84
N VAL A 11 -17.99 16.79 4.54
CA VAL A 11 -16.79 16.09 5.01
C VAL A 11 -17.15 14.97 6.00
N ILE A 12 -18.08 15.21 6.94
CA ILE A 12 -18.53 14.19 7.88
C ILE A 12 -19.27 13.05 7.14
N PHE A 13 -20.00 13.37 6.07
CA PHE A 13 -20.71 12.37 5.29
C PHE A 13 -19.75 11.46 4.49
N GLU A 14 -18.70 12.04 3.89
CA GLU A 14 -17.69 11.25 3.18
C GLU A 14 -16.90 10.33 4.12
N VAL A 15 -16.47 10.82 5.27
CA VAL A 15 -15.79 9.99 6.28
C VAL A 15 -16.71 8.87 6.79
N SER A 16 -17.99 9.16 7.01
CA SER A 16 -18.96 8.15 7.43
C SER A 16 -19.20 7.09 6.36
N PHE A 17 -19.20 7.48 5.08
CA PHE A 17 -19.39 6.56 3.97
C PHE A 17 -18.18 5.63 3.80
N SER A 18 -16.96 6.18 3.80
CA SER A 18 -15.70 5.42 3.74
C SER A 18 -15.61 4.36 4.87
N GLN A 19 -15.87 4.77 6.11
CA GLN A 19 -15.89 3.86 7.25
C GLN A 19 -16.98 2.78 7.13
N SER A 20 -18.08 3.10 6.46
CA SER A 20 -19.16 2.14 6.20
C SER A 20 -18.72 1.04 5.22
N LEU A 21 -18.00 1.36 4.11
CA LEU A 21 -17.56 0.35 3.14
C LEU A 21 -16.62 -0.66 3.77
N PHE A 22 -15.61 -0.23 4.51
CA PHE A 22 -14.70 -1.16 5.21
C PHE A 22 -15.45 -2.06 6.20
N ASN A 23 -16.33 -1.47 6.99
CA ASN A 23 -17.15 -2.25 7.94
C ASN A 23 -18.08 -3.24 7.22
N ASN A 24 -18.58 -2.89 6.06
CA ASN A 24 -19.41 -3.79 5.26
C ASN A 24 -18.58 -4.98 4.73
N ILE A 25 -17.33 -4.75 4.30
CA ILE A 25 -16.42 -5.82 3.87
C ILE A 25 -16.18 -6.82 5.02
N ILE A 26 -15.80 -6.34 6.21
CA ILE A 26 -15.45 -7.22 7.33
C ILE A 26 -16.63 -7.90 8.02
N ASN A 27 -17.84 -7.39 7.84
CA ASN A 27 -19.05 -7.97 8.43
C ASN A 27 -19.86 -8.80 7.43
N ALA A 28 -19.56 -8.72 6.14
CA ALA A 28 -20.25 -9.52 5.13
C ALA A 28 -19.79 -10.99 5.15
N PRO A 29 -20.63 -11.93 4.75
CA PRO A 29 -20.28 -13.35 4.67
C PRO A 29 -19.30 -13.66 3.52
N PHE A 30 -19.19 -12.79 2.53
CA PHE A 30 -18.27 -12.86 1.40
C PHE A 30 -17.93 -11.45 0.91
N PHE A 31 -16.95 -11.35 0.03
CA PHE A 31 -16.54 -10.10 -0.62
C PHE A 31 -16.43 -10.31 -2.13
N ILE A 32 -16.39 -9.22 -2.86
CA ILE A 32 -16.16 -9.20 -4.30
C ILE A 32 -14.70 -8.85 -4.54
N LEU A 33 -13.97 -9.69 -5.28
CA LEU A 33 -12.62 -9.42 -5.75
C LEU A 33 -12.69 -8.87 -7.17
N ASP A 34 -12.73 -7.55 -7.31
CA ASP A 34 -12.84 -6.88 -8.61
C ASP A 34 -11.47 -6.66 -9.25
N LEU A 35 -11.35 -6.98 -10.55
CA LEU A 35 -10.14 -6.82 -11.32
C LEU A 35 -10.02 -5.38 -11.83
N SER A 36 -9.19 -4.57 -11.19
CA SER A 36 -9.04 -3.14 -11.45
C SER A 36 -7.89 -2.78 -12.38
N GLY A 37 -6.88 -3.67 -12.53
CA GLY A 37 -5.72 -3.42 -13.39
C GLY A 37 -5.00 -4.68 -13.82
N THR A 38 -4.31 -4.60 -14.98
CA THR A 38 -3.65 -5.75 -15.61
C THR A 38 -2.33 -5.36 -16.28
N SER A 39 -1.66 -6.33 -16.90
CA SER A 39 -0.50 -6.08 -17.75
C SER A 39 -0.78 -5.19 -18.97
N ALA A 40 -2.05 -5.03 -19.37
CA ALA A 40 -2.43 -4.09 -20.44
C ALA A 40 -2.27 -2.63 -20.00
N ASP A 41 -2.40 -2.36 -18.71
CA ASP A 41 -2.16 -1.04 -18.08
C ASP A 41 -0.67 -0.77 -17.88
N GLY A 42 0.17 -1.77 -18.02
CA GLY A 42 1.61 -1.70 -17.80
C GLY A 42 2.09 -2.38 -16.52
N LEU A 43 1.22 -3.11 -15.80
CA LEU A 43 1.67 -3.90 -14.66
C LEU A 43 2.60 -5.03 -15.11
N TYR A 44 3.77 -5.12 -14.46
CA TYR A 44 4.71 -6.21 -14.67
C TYR A 44 5.52 -6.46 -13.40
N LYS A 45 5.24 -7.56 -12.73
CA LYS A 45 5.76 -7.87 -11.41
C LYS A 45 5.54 -6.72 -10.43
N PRO A 46 4.30 -6.29 -10.21
CA PRO A 46 4.00 -5.25 -9.23
C PRO A 46 4.44 -5.71 -7.84
N ARG A 47 5.12 -4.83 -7.09
CA ARG A 47 5.70 -5.14 -5.78
C ARG A 47 5.02 -4.41 -4.65
N ASP A 48 4.50 -3.21 -4.93
CA ASP A 48 3.81 -2.39 -3.94
C ASP A 48 2.80 -1.43 -4.58
N LEU A 49 1.91 -0.91 -3.76
CA LEU A 49 0.92 0.10 -4.14
C LEU A 49 0.74 1.09 -2.99
N ASP A 50 0.46 2.35 -3.32
CA ASP A 50 0.12 3.36 -2.33
C ASP A 50 -0.73 4.47 -2.93
N PHE A 51 -1.57 5.11 -2.11
CA PHE A 51 -2.38 6.25 -2.50
C PHE A 51 -1.60 7.55 -2.32
N ASN A 52 -1.73 8.46 -3.30
CA ASN A 52 -1.16 9.79 -3.20
C ASN A 52 -1.75 10.54 -2.01
N THR A 53 -0.88 11.11 -1.17
CA THR A 53 -1.26 11.84 0.05
C THR A 53 -1.78 13.25 -0.21
N ASP A 54 -1.67 13.78 -1.45
CA ASP A 54 -2.22 15.08 -1.82
C ASP A 54 -3.76 15.06 -1.74
N SER A 55 -4.32 15.84 -0.85
CA SER A 55 -5.77 15.96 -0.65
C SER A 55 -6.57 16.40 -1.90
N ASN A 56 -5.89 16.94 -2.92
CA ASN A 56 -6.51 17.25 -4.21
C ASN A 56 -6.54 16.05 -5.17
N LYS A 57 -5.91 14.93 -4.80
CA LYS A 57 -5.80 13.70 -5.58
C LYS A 57 -6.26 12.46 -4.79
N PRO A 58 -7.42 12.49 -4.12
CA PRO A 58 -7.78 11.49 -3.11
C PRO A 58 -7.88 10.05 -3.65
N ASN A 59 -8.13 9.88 -4.94
CA ASN A 59 -8.25 8.57 -5.59
C ASN A 59 -7.14 8.35 -6.64
N GLU A 60 -5.95 8.88 -6.41
CA GLU A 60 -4.78 8.60 -7.24
C GLU A 60 -3.97 7.49 -6.57
N LEU A 61 -4.05 6.28 -7.15
CA LEU A 61 -3.34 5.09 -6.68
C LEU A 61 -2.14 4.82 -7.60
N TRP A 62 -0.97 4.63 -7.01
CA TRP A 62 0.22 4.23 -7.76
C TRP A 62 0.61 2.80 -7.41
N VAL A 63 1.01 2.05 -8.44
CA VAL A 63 1.59 0.71 -8.31
C VAL A 63 3.02 0.77 -8.82
N ILE A 64 3.98 0.29 -8.04
CA ILE A 64 5.37 0.15 -8.48
C ILE A 64 5.64 -1.26 -8.98
N ASN A 65 6.24 -1.35 -10.16
CA ASN A 65 6.69 -2.59 -10.76
C ASN A 65 8.17 -2.84 -10.49
N GLU A 66 8.53 -4.09 -10.24
CA GLU A 66 9.94 -4.51 -10.17
C GLU A 66 10.70 -4.20 -11.45
N ASN A 67 10.04 -4.33 -12.59
CA ASN A 67 10.60 -4.14 -13.93
C ASN A 67 9.74 -3.22 -14.79
N SER A 68 10.20 -2.96 -16.01
CA SER A 68 9.43 -2.28 -17.05
C SER A 68 8.26 -3.15 -17.52
N ALA A 69 7.20 -2.52 -18.03
CA ALA A 69 6.08 -3.23 -18.65
C ALA A 69 6.54 -4.13 -19.79
N LEU A 70 5.76 -5.16 -20.12
CA LEU A 70 6.07 -6.11 -21.20
C LEU A 70 6.23 -5.45 -22.57
N PHE A 71 5.61 -4.30 -22.80
CA PHE A 71 5.74 -3.54 -24.05
C PHE A 71 6.93 -2.57 -24.05
N ASP A 72 7.63 -2.41 -22.93
CA ASP A 72 8.82 -1.56 -22.79
C ASP A 72 10.04 -2.46 -22.50
N PRO A 73 10.93 -2.69 -23.48
CA PRO A 73 12.06 -3.61 -23.33
C PRO A 73 13.24 -3.03 -22.52
N ALA A 74 13.16 -1.77 -22.11
CA ALA A 74 14.25 -1.14 -21.37
C ALA A 74 14.24 -1.64 -19.92
N PHE A 75 15.42 -1.94 -19.36
CA PHE A 75 15.60 -2.39 -18.00
C PHE A 75 15.30 -1.30 -16.96
N GLY A 76 14.86 -1.70 -15.77
CA GLY A 76 14.55 -0.86 -14.61
C GLY A 76 13.07 -0.87 -14.22
N GLY A 77 12.77 -0.55 -12.99
CA GLY A 77 11.41 -0.45 -12.48
C GLY A 77 10.58 0.64 -13.16
N SER A 78 9.31 0.63 -12.90
CA SER A 78 8.33 1.55 -13.46
C SER A 78 7.15 1.72 -12.52
N THR A 79 6.27 2.66 -12.80
CA THR A 79 5.02 2.83 -12.08
C THR A 79 3.82 2.79 -13.02
N VAL A 80 2.67 2.39 -12.49
CA VAL A 80 1.37 2.60 -13.11
C VAL A 80 0.55 3.46 -12.17
N THR A 81 0.12 4.63 -12.63
CA THR A 81 -0.76 5.52 -11.90
C THR A 81 -2.19 5.25 -12.32
N TYR A 82 -3.06 4.91 -11.39
CA TYR A 82 -4.50 4.80 -11.58
C TYR A 82 -5.15 6.07 -11.05
N TYR A 83 -5.70 6.85 -11.95
CA TYR A 83 -6.45 8.05 -11.63
C TYR A 83 -7.90 7.70 -11.40
N HIS A 84 -8.55 8.33 -10.43
CA HIS A 84 -9.93 8.04 -10.04
C HIS A 84 -10.13 6.55 -9.69
N ALA A 85 -9.15 5.96 -9.01
CA ALA A 85 -9.17 4.56 -8.64
C ALA A 85 -10.46 4.18 -7.91
N GLY A 86 -11.11 3.10 -8.35
CA GLY A 86 -12.40 2.63 -7.82
C GLY A 86 -13.64 3.37 -8.31
N LEU A 87 -13.50 4.32 -9.23
CA LEU A 87 -14.64 5.03 -9.83
C LEU A 87 -14.86 4.59 -11.28
N ASP A 88 -16.07 4.76 -11.80
CA ASP A 88 -16.40 4.47 -13.21
C ASP A 88 -15.53 5.25 -14.21
N SER A 89 -14.94 6.35 -13.78
CA SER A 89 -14.04 7.19 -14.55
C SER A 89 -12.57 6.81 -14.40
N GLN A 90 -12.25 5.65 -13.81
CA GLN A 90 -10.88 5.18 -13.64
C GLN A 90 -10.17 5.06 -14.99
N TRP A 91 -8.93 5.51 -15.02
CA TRP A 91 -8.01 5.29 -16.14
C TRP A 91 -6.57 5.17 -15.61
N SER A 92 -5.68 4.58 -16.40
CA SER A 92 -4.30 4.30 -15.98
C SER A 92 -3.27 4.97 -16.89
N GLU A 93 -2.10 5.27 -16.32
CA GLU A 93 -0.94 5.74 -17.08
C GLU A 93 0.33 5.04 -16.60
N TYR A 94 0.98 4.33 -17.53
CA TYR A 94 2.31 3.76 -17.32
C TYR A 94 3.39 4.84 -17.39
N ARG A 95 4.34 4.81 -16.45
CA ARG A 95 5.47 5.74 -16.39
C ARG A 95 6.76 5.01 -16.06
N LYS A 96 7.82 5.43 -16.74
CA LYS A 96 9.17 4.96 -16.49
C LYS A 96 10.16 6.08 -16.70
N ASP A 97 10.97 6.36 -15.69
CA ASP A 97 12.09 7.29 -15.84
C ASP A 97 13.19 6.65 -16.69
N SER A 98 13.84 7.42 -17.57
CA SER A 98 14.90 6.92 -18.45
C SER A 98 16.16 6.45 -17.71
N TYR A 99 16.30 6.83 -16.43
CA TYR A 99 17.37 6.39 -15.54
C TYR A 99 16.91 5.37 -14.49
N SER A 100 15.71 4.83 -14.64
CA SER A 100 15.16 3.82 -13.73
C SER A 100 16.01 2.54 -13.61
N ALA A 101 16.90 2.29 -14.58
CA ALA A 101 17.89 1.21 -14.49
C ALA A 101 18.85 1.36 -13.30
N HIS A 102 18.96 2.55 -12.73
CA HIS A 102 19.70 2.85 -11.51
C HIS A 102 18.75 3.16 -10.35
N PHE A 103 17.91 4.18 -10.50
CA PHE A 103 17.06 4.73 -9.43
C PHE A 103 15.86 3.87 -9.06
N MET A 104 15.48 2.93 -9.92
CA MET A 104 14.44 1.91 -9.70
C MET A 104 14.92 0.52 -10.10
N HIS A 105 16.19 0.21 -9.89
CA HIS A 105 16.75 -1.10 -10.17
C HIS A 105 16.10 -2.16 -9.28
N THR A 106 15.24 -3.02 -9.86
CA THR A 106 14.49 -4.03 -9.10
C THR A 106 13.70 -3.37 -7.96
N ALA A 107 12.84 -2.42 -8.30
CA ALA A 107 12.06 -1.69 -7.32
C ALA A 107 11.16 -2.63 -6.50
N SER A 108 11.04 -2.41 -5.20
CA SER A 108 10.45 -3.37 -4.25
C SER A 108 9.35 -2.80 -3.36
N ALA A 109 9.34 -1.50 -3.11
CA ALA A 109 8.31 -0.82 -2.35
C ALA A 109 8.28 0.66 -2.69
N LEU A 110 7.15 1.34 -2.42
CA LEU A 110 7.00 2.79 -2.49
C LEU A 110 6.19 3.31 -1.31
N ALA A 111 6.44 4.57 -0.94
CA ALA A 111 5.60 5.29 0.02
C ALA A 111 5.53 6.77 -0.32
N PHE A 112 4.32 7.34 -0.28
CA PHE A 112 4.11 8.77 -0.39
C PHE A 112 4.34 9.48 0.92
N SER A 113 4.97 10.66 0.87
CA SER A 113 5.09 11.56 2.00
C SER A 113 4.04 12.68 1.96
N ASP A 114 3.99 13.48 3.01
CA ASP A 114 3.04 14.57 3.17
C ASP A 114 3.44 15.87 2.45
N ASN A 115 4.66 15.93 1.90
CA ASN A 115 5.22 17.11 1.22
C ASN A 115 5.07 17.08 -0.32
N GLY A 116 4.38 16.08 -0.89
CA GLY A 116 4.22 15.90 -2.33
C GLY A 116 5.34 15.09 -3.00
N GLY A 117 6.21 14.47 -2.20
CA GLY A 117 7.22 13.51 -2.64
C GLY A 117 6.78 12.06 -2.43
N PHE A 118 7.46 11.15 -3.09
CA PHE A 118 7.43 9.72 -2.76
C PHE A 118 8.83 9.13 -2.84
N ALA A 119 9.05 8.04 -2.16
CA ALA A 119 10.31 7.31 -2.28
C ALA A 119 10.09 5.84 -2.61
N ASN A 120 11.10 5.21 -3.22
CA ASN A 120 11.11 3.78 -3.50
C ASN A 120 12.37 3.10 -3.02
N THR A 121 12.25 1.80 -2.72
CA THR A 121 13.36 0.92 -2.36
C THR A 121 13.76 -0.02 -3.48
N LEU A 122 14.99 -0.58 -3.39
CA LEU A 122 15.62 -1.39 -4.41
C LEU A 122 16.03 -2.76 -3.83
N ASP A 123 15.44 -3.86 -4.34
CA ASP A 123 15.85 -5.24 -3.98
C ASP A 123 17.06 -5.70 -4.80
N VAL A 124 18.15 -4.94 -4.72
CA VAL A 124 19.42 -5.21 -5.42
C VAL A 124 20.60 -4.91 -4.51
N GLN A 125 21.70 -5.64 -4.70
CA GLN A 125 22.92 -5.41 -3.93
C GLN A 125 23.62 -4.11 -4.33
N ASP A 126 23.68 -3.81 -5.62
CA ASP A 126 24.34 -2.65 -6.18
C ASP A 126 23.59 -2.15 -7.41
N ALA A 127 23.10 -0.92 -7.36
CA ALA A 127 22.29 -0.30 -8.40
C ALA A 127 23.06 -0.07 -9.71
N ASN A 128 24.39 -0.10 -9.66
CA ASN A 128 25.27 -0.01 -10.82
C ASN A 128 25.68 -1.39 -11.37
N ASN A 129 25.08 -2.47 -10.87
CA ASN A 129 25.42 -3.85 -11.27
C ASN A 129 26.90 -4.24 -10.99
N ASN A 130 27.55 -3.61 -10.01
CA ASN A 130 28.87 -3.99 -9.60
C ASN A 130 28.80 -5.25 -8.70
N PRO A 131 29.31 -6.42 -9.12
CA PRO A 131 29.16 -7.67 -8.34
C PRO A 131 29.92 -7.65 -7.00
N ASN A 132 30.81 -6.70 -6.77
CA ASN A 132 31.52 -6.50 -5.53
C ASN A 132 31.12 -5.22 -4.80
N GLY A 133 30.11 -4.52 -5.32
CA GLY A 133 29.59 -3.29 -4.76
C GLY A 133 28.45 -3.54 -3.79
N TYR A 134 28.10 -2.47 -3.08
CA TYR A 134 26.99 -2.42 -2.12
C TYR A 134 26.24 -1.09 -2.25
N PHE A 135 26.29 -0.49 -3.42
CA PHE A 135 25.75 0.84 -3.72
C PHE A 135 24.28 0.71 -4.09
N SER A 136 23.42 0.70 -3.10
CA SER A 136 21.96 0.60 -3.24
C SER A 136 21.25 1.12 -1.99
N GLY A 137 20.03 1.62 -2.15
CA GLY A 137 19.26 2.18 -1.05
C GLY A 137 17.89 2.72 -1.49
N CYS A 138 17.58 3.95 -1.14
CA CYS A 138 16.30 4.60 -1.35
C CYS A 138 16.44 5.77 -2.31
N THR A 139 15.50 5.91 -3.24
CA THR A 139 15.41 7.05 -4.16
C THR A 139 14.17 7.88 -3.88
N LEU A 140 14.34 9.19 -3.81
CA LEU A 140 13.30 10.19 -3.60
C LEU A 140 12.87 10.83 -4.92
N TRP A 141 11.57 11.06 -5.10
CA TRP A 141 10.94 11.56 -6.31
C TRP A 141 9.86 12.60 -6.02
N GLU A 142 9.59 13.46 -7.01
CA GLU A 142 8.39 14.28 -7.07
C GLU A 142 7.16 13.43 -7.42
N ALA A 143 6.06 13.59 -6.68
CA ALA A 143 4.79 12.90 -6.95
C ALA A 143 3.90 13.64 -7.98
N ASP A 144 4.34 14.80 -8.49
CA ASP A 144 3.66 15.48 -9.59
C ASP A 144 3.92 14.74 -10.92
N THR A 145 2.86 14.18 -11.49
CA THR A 145 2.92 13.44 -12.75
C THR A 145 3.25 14.31 -13.97
N SER A 146 3.33 15.62 -13.83
CA SER A 146 3.89 16.52 -14.85
C SER A 146 5.43 16.59 -14.79
N ILE A 147 6.02 16.16 -13.66
CA ILE A 147 7.46 16.17 -13.38
C ILE A 147 8.03 14.76 -13.41
N TYR A 148 7.49 13.85 -12.60
CA TYR A 148 7.95 12.46 -12.50
C TYR A 148 7.96 11.75 -13.86
N ALA A 149 9.14 11.18 -14.21
CA ALA A 149 9.41 10.47 -15.45
C ALA A 149 9.12 11.32 -16.73
N ARG A 150 9.18 12.65 -16.63
CA ARG A 150 8.97 13.58 -17.75
C ARG A 150 10.09 14.58 -17.94
N ILE A 151 10.58 15.17 -16.85
CA ILE A 151 11.68 16.13 -16.94
C ILE A 151 13.03 15.40 -16.96
N ASN A 152 14.07 16.05 -17.45
CA ASN A 152 15.47 15.59 -17.45
C ASN A 152 15.71 14.19 -18.05
N GLN A 153 14.82 13.72 -18.90
CA GLN A 153 14.87 12.37 -19.46
C GLN A 153 16.02 12.14 -20.47
N ASN A 154 16.75 13.20 -20.84
CA ASN A 154 17.87 13.17 -21.80
C ASN A 154 19.17 13.78 -21.25
N GLY A 155 19.28 13.97 -19.94
CA GLY A 155 20.38 14.63 -19.28
C GLY A 155 20.40 16.18 -19.47
N PRO A 156 21.32 16.93 -18.88
CA PRO A 156 22.52 16.44 -18.15
C PRO A 156 22.24 15.91 -16.73
N GLN A 157 21.05 16.19 -16.19
CA GLN A 157 20.59 15.58 -14.95
C GLN A 157 20.10 14.15 -15.22
N LEU A 158 20.23 13.28 -14.23
CA LEU A 158 19.96 11.86 -14.38
C LEU A 158 18.46 11.54 -14.09
N GLY A 159 17.57 11.98 -14.96
CA GLY A 159 16.14 11.76 -14.83
C GLY A 159 15.42 12.77 -13.93
N SER A 160 14.30 12.38 -13.37
CA SER A 160 13.41 13.23 -12.58
C SER A 160 13.49 12.97 -11.06
N HIS A 161 14.44 12.15 -10.60
CA HIS A 161 14.61 11.92 -9.16
C HIS A 161 15.04 13.20 -8.44
N TRP A 162 14.69 13.28 -7.17
CA TRP A 162 15.10 14.37 -6.30
C TRP A 162 16.40 14.06 -5.57
N ASP A 163 16.55 12.83 -5.09
CA ASP A 163 17.71 12.39 -4.34
C ASP A 163 17.81 10.86 -4.32
N MET A 164 18.97 10.33 -3.93
CA MET A 164 19.18 8.90 -3.68
C MET A 164 20.31 8.72 -2.66
N LEU A 165 20.07 7.92 -1.63
CA LEU A 165 21.06 7.53 -0.62
C LEU A 165 21.29 6.02 -0.63
N HIS A 166 22.55 5.55 -0.52
CA HIS A 166 22.97 4.20 -0.93
C HIS A 166 23.57 3.35 0.20
N GLN A 167 22.94 3.23 1.33
CA GLN A 167 23.51 2.48 2.48
C GLN A 167 22.71 1.24 2.89
N SER A 168 21.64 0.89 2.14
CA SER A 168 20.76 -0.26 2.47
C SER A 168 20.49 -1.14 1.26
N PRO A 169 21.46 -1.97 0.83
CA PRO A 169 21.25 -2.93 -0.24
C PRO A 169 20.12 -3.92 0.09
N PHE A 170 19.44 -4.41 -0.95
CA PHE A 170 18.30 -5.31 -0.81
C PHE A 170 17.18 -4.73 0.07
N SER A 171 16.91 -3.45 -0.04
CA SER A 171 15.77 -2.83 0.65
C SER A 171 14.46 -3.36 0.06
N ILE A 172 13.54 -3.81 0.92
CA ILE A 172 12.33 -4.54 0.51
C ILE A 172 11.04 -4.06 1.18
N GLY A 173 11.08 -2.95 1.88
CA GLY A 173 9.93 -2.30 2.52
C GLY A 173 10.25 -0.86 2.82
N ILE A 174 9.23 -0.01 2.84
CA ILE A 174 9.35 1.42 3.12
C ILE A 174 8.11 1.94 3.85
N ALA A 175 8.29 2.97 4.68
CA ALA A 175 7.22 3.77 5.24
C ALA A 175 7.68 5.24 5.32
N ALA A 176 6.82 6.18 4.94
CA ALA A 176 7.10 7.61 5.09
C ALA A 176 6.85 8.06 6.54
N GLU A 177 7.69 8.93 7.05
CA GLU A 177 7.49 9.56 8.37
C GLU A 177 6.87 10.95 8.19
N THR A 178 7.60 11.89 7.63
CA THR A 178 7.17 13.24 7.28
C THR A 178 8.21 13.87 6.36
N ASP A 179 7.84 14.84 5.55
CA ASP A 179 8.75 15.52 4.63
C ASP A 179 9.58 14.53 3.80
N ASN A 180 10.91 14.60 3.89
CA ASN A 180 11.85 13.74 3.17
C ASN A 180 12.43 12.62 4.06
N ILE A 181 11.68 12.19 5.09
CA ILE A 181 12.11 11.17 6.06
C ILE A 181 11.36 9.86 5.81
N TYR A 182 12.13 8.78 5.65
CA TYR A 182 11.60 7.45 5.36
C TYR A 182 12.26 6.36 6.21
N TRP A 183 11.50 5.32 6.50
CA TRP A 183 11.95 4.11 7.16
C TRP A 183 12.04 2.99 6.14
N LEU A 184 13.16 2.25 6.14
CA LEU A 184 13.44 1.18 5.19
C LEU A 184 13.66 -0.15 5.91
N PHE A 185 13.20 -1.23 5.31
CA PHE A 185 13.67 -2.57 5.63
C PHE A 185 14.99 -2.83 4.90
N ASP A 186 16.10 -2.83 5.62
CA ASP A 186 17.45 -3.08 5.10
C ASP A 186 17.72 -4.59 5.07
N GLY A 187 17.56 -5.20 3.92
CA GLY A 187 17.69 -6.64 3.76
C GLY A 187 19.15 -7.14 3.78
N PHE A 188 20.13 -6.26 3.59
CA PHE A 188 21.54 -6.64 3.67
C PHE A 188 22.03 -6.73 5.12
N HIS A 189 21.69 -5.76 5.94
CA HIS A 189 22.04 -5.74 7.35
C HIS A 189 21.02 -6.49 8.22
N ASN A 190 19.90 -6.97 7.64
CA ASN A 190 18.80 -7.65 8.33
C ASN A 190 18.19 -6.81 9.46
N THR A 191 17.95 -5.55 9.19
CA THR A 191 17.46 -4.59 10.16
C THR A 191 16.59 -3.53 9.49
N ILE A 192 16.35 -2.42 10.15
CA ILE A 192 15.74 -1.22 9.56
C ILE A 192 16.72 -0.06 9.58
N ALA A 193 16.50 0.87 8.67
CA ALA A 193 17.21 2.14 8.64
C ALA A 193 16.23 3.31 8.46
N LYS A 194 16.51 4.43 9.12
CA LYS A 194 15.82 5.70 8.91
C LYS A 194 16.69 6.55 7.98
N TYR A 195 16.10 7.06 6.93
CA TYR A 195 16.69 7.94 5.94
C TYR A 195 16.08 9.32 6.06
N ASP A 196 16.90 10.32 6.24
CA ASP A 196 16.52 11.72 6.22
C ASP A 196 17.32 12.39 5.09
N PHE A 197 16.63 12.67 4.00
CA PHE A 197 17.25 13.28 2.80
C PHE A 197 17.51 14.78 2.98
N GLN A 198 17.08 15.38 4.08
CA GLN A 198 17.21 16.80 4.36
C GLN A 198 16.62 17.68 3.23
N ASP A 199 17.44 18.56 2.65
CA ASP A 199 17.07 19.38 1.50
C ASP A 199 17.32 18.58 0.21
N PRO A 200 16.29 18.13 -0.52
CA PRO A 200 16.50 17.48 -1.80
C PRO A 200 17.09 18.46 -2.81
N HIS A 201 17.64 17.97 -3.91
CA HIS A 201 18.28 18.79 -4.94
C HIS A 201 17.58 20.11 -5.19
N PRO A 202 18.30 21.25 -5.18
CA PRO A 202 17.72 22.51 -5.52
C PRO A 202 17.31 22.48 -6.99
N ASP A 203 16.07 22.51 -7.22
CA ASP A 203 15.30 22.52 -8.45
C ASP A 203 15.94 21.80 -9.67
N HIS A 204 15.10 21.14 -10.42
CA HIS A 204 15.45 20.41 -11.64
C HIS A 204 16.03 21.30 -12.76
N GLU A 205 16.10 22.62 -12.57
CA GLU A 205 16.60 23.56 -13.56
C GLU A 205 18.11 23.83 -13.45
N HIS A 206 18.73 23.64 -12.28
CA HIS A 206 20.08 24.11 -12.01
C HIS A 206 21.16 23.06 -11.77
N GLY A 207 20.81 21.80 -11.73
CA GLY A 207 21.73 20.64 -11.81
C GLY A 207 22.74 20.49 -10.67
N GLY A 208 22.82 19.31 -10.17
CA GLY A 208 23.80 18.85 -9.21
C GLY A 208 23.13 17.93 -8.21
N GLU A 209 23.53 16.68 -8.23
CA GLU A 209 23.18 15.75 -7.15
C GLU A 209 23.93 16.21 -5.90
N ASP A 210 23.20 16.59 -4.87
CA ASP A 210 23.76 16.89 -3.57
C ASP A 210 23.26 15.92 -2.52
N HIS A 211 23.86 14.77 -2.43
CA HIS A 211 23.60 13.79 -1.38
C HIS A 211 24.36 14.11 -0.09
N SER A 212 25.08 15.23 -0.06
CA SER A 212 26.07 15.50 0.99
C SER A 212 25.46 15.87 2.34
N ASP A 213 24.19 16.26 2.37
CA ASP A 213 23.44 16.60 3.60
C ASP A 213 22.63 15.40 4.16
N GLY A 214 22.51 14.30 3.42
CA GLY A 214 21.75 13.13 3.83
C GLY A 214 22.20 12.51 5.16
N LEU A 215 21.25 12.13 5.99
CA LEU A 215 21.47 11.47 7.27
C LEU A 215 20.84 10.08 7.30
N ILE A 216 21.60 9.08 7.73
CA ILE A 216 21.12 7.70 7.81
C ILE A 216 21.35 7.14 9.22
N TYR A 217 20.30 6.53 9.78
CA TYR A 217 20.33 5.91 11.09
C TYR A 217 19.97 4.43 10.95
N ARG A 218 20.92 3.52 11.23
CA ARG A 218 20.73 2.08 11.14
C ARG A 218 20.54 1.47 12.53
N TYR A 219 19.51 0.64 12.67
CA TYR A 219 19.06 0.07 13.93
C TYR A 219 19.57 -1.36 14.12
N ASP A 220 20.88 -1.54 14.30
CA ASP A 220 21.56 -2.85 14.32
C ASP A 220 21.08 -3.82 15.44
N GLU A 221 20.35 -3.30 16.45
CA GLU A 221 19.78 -4.12 17.53
C GLU A 221 18.43 -4.74 17.15
N ILE A 222 17.81 -4.29 16.04
CA ILE A 222 16.56 -4.81 15.51
C ILE A 222 16.91 -5.85 14.46
N TYR A 223 16.65 -7.12 14.77
CA TYR A 223 16.98 -8.20 13.85
C TYR A 223 15.76 -8.74 13.13
N LEU A 224 15.77 -8.58 11.80
CA LEU A 224 14.73 -9.01 10.86
C LEU A 224 15.31 -10.04 9.88
N ASN A 225 14.43 -10.73 9.14
CA ASN A 225 14.86 -11.73 8.17
C ASN A 225 14.08 -11.57 6.86
N ARG A 226 14.78 -11.20 5.79
CA ARG A 226 14.18 -11.07 4.47
C ARG A 226 13.96 -12.41 3.79
N VAL A 227 13.00 -12.48 2.88
CA VAL A 227 12.86 -13.54 1.89
C VAL A 227 13.19 -12.93 0.51
N ALA A 228 14.18 -13.49 -0.18
CA ALA A 228 14.62 -12.94 -1.47
C ALA A 228 13.48 -12.96 -2.50
N GLY A 229 13.28 -11.84 -3.20
CA GLY A 229 12.22 -11.68 -4.19
C GLY A 229 10.84 -11.38 -3.62
N LEU A 230 10.67 -11.31 -2.29
CA LEU A 230 9.44 -10.87 -1.65
C LEU A 230 9.65 -9.54 -0.92
N SER A 231 8.62 -8.72 -0.92
CA SER A 231 8.62 -7.48 -0.13
C SER A 231 8.29 -7.79 1.33
N SER A 232 8.82 -6.97 2.22
CA SER A 232 8.53 -6.96 3.67
C SER A 232 8.06 -5.54 4.01
N HIS A 233 6.79 -5.26 3.69
CA HIS A 233 6.27 -3.90 3.79
C HIS A 233 6.19 -3.42 5.23
N MET A 234 6.10 -2.11 5.36
CA MET A 234 6.08 -1.39 6.63
C MET A 234 4.97 -0.35 6.60
N VAL A 235 4.41 -0.03 7.76
CA VAL A 235 3.45 1.06 7.91
C VAL A 235 3.69 1.80 9.21
N LEU A 236 3.62 3.12 9.17
CA LEU A 236 3.73 3.99 10.34
C LEU A 236 2.35 4.42 10.83
N ASP A 237 2.03 4.07 12.08
CA ASP A 237 0.92 4.68 12.79
C ASP A 237 1.37 6.05 13.34
N HIS A 238 1.09 7.10 12.58
CA HIS A 238 1.43 8.47 12.95
C HIS A 238 0.77 8.93 14.26
N SER A 239 -0.38 8.35 14.63
CA SER A 239 -1.11 8.74 15.84
C SER A 239 -0.44 8.27 17.12
N ASN A 240 0.24 7.13 17.05
CA ASN A 240 0.90 6.46 18.18
C ASN A 240 2.43 6.40 18.02
N GLU A 241 2.97 6.95 16.92
CA GLU A 241 4.42 6.95 16.60
C GLU A 241 5.01 5.52 16.57
N MET A 242 4.22 4.54 16.09
CA MET A 242 4.60 3.14 16.03
C MET A 242 4.77 2.67 14.60
N LEU A 243 5.97 2.21 14.27
CA LEU A 243 6.29 1.58 13.01
C LEU A 243 6.02 0.08 13.09
N TYR A 244 5.13 -0.44 12.25
CA TYR A 244 4.83 -1.86 12.11
C TYR A 244 5.54 -2.42 10.89
N ILE A 245 6.07 -3.66 10.99
CA ILE A 245 6.98 -4.23 10.01
C ILE A 245 6.61 -5.70 9.78
N CYS A 246 6.42 -6.10 8.52
CA CYS A 246 6.40 -7.50 8.13
C CYS A 246 7.81 -8.08 8.23
N ASP A 247 8.05 -8.94 9.20
CA ASP A 247 9.28 -9.73 9.29
C ASP A 247 9.04 -11.09 8.60
N THR A 248 9.00 -11.02 7.27
CA THR A 248 8.54 -12.09 6.36
C THR A 248 9.25 -13.40 6.60
N GLY A 249 10.58 -13.38 6.71
CA GLY A 249 11.38 -14.59 6.90
C GLY A 249 11.28 -15.19 8.30
N ASN A 250 10.81 -14.44 9.30
CA ASN A 250 10.51 -14.91 10.64
C ASN A 250 9.02 -15.15 10.89
N GLN A 251 8.17 -14.96 9.88
CA GLN A 251 6.73 -15.23 9.91
C GLN A 251 5.99 -14.48 11.03
N ARG A 252 6.31 -13.20 11.22
CA ARG A 252 5.77 -12.39 12.32
C ARG A 252 5.59 -10.93 11.92
N ILE A 253 4.82 -10.20 12.71
CA ILE A 253 4.77 -8.73 12.68
C ILE A 253 5.47 -8.22 13.93
N VAL A 254 6.36 -7.27 13.73
CA VAL A 254 7.03 -6.55 14.81
C VAL A 254 6.65 -5.08 14.77
N ARG A 255 6.79 -4.38 15.90
CA ARG A 255 6.66 -2.93 15.95
C ARG A 255 7.73 -2.29 16.82
N MET A 256 8.02 -1.02 16.56
CA MET A 256 8.86 -0.18 17.40
C MET A 256 8.32 1.25 17.46
N ASN A 257 8.64 1.98 18.51
CA ASN A 257 8.42 3.42 18.55
C ASN A 257 9.50 4.14 17.74
N ILE A 258 9.12 5.03 16.81
CA ILE A 258 10.06 5.74 15.94
C ILE A 258 11.01 6.69 16.67
N ASN A 259 10.68 7.06 17.91
CA ASN A 259 11.53 7.89 18.77
C ASN A 259 12.45 7.06 19.67
N ALA A 260 12.46 5.72 19.52
CA ALA A 260 13.32 4.87 20.35
C ALA A 260 14.77 4.86 19.87
N GLY A 261 15.68 4.71 20.82
CA GLY A 261 17.11 4.65 20.57
C GLY A 261 17.81 6.00 20.62
N GLU A 262 19.13 5.91 20.73
CA GLU A 262 20.04 7.06 20.74
C GLU A 262 21.14 6.83 19.69
N ILE A 263 21.76 7.91 19.20
CA ILE A 263 22.89 7.82 18.28
C ILE A 263 24.05 7.12 18.99
N GLY A 264 24.49 6.01 18.42
CA GLY A 264 25.63 5.24 18.87
C GLY A 264 26.93 5.60 18.12
N SER A 265 27.49 4.66 17.39
CA SER A 265 28.71 4.88 16.63
C SER A 265 28.43 5.50 15.27
N GLN A 266 29.33 6.38 14.81
CA GLN A 266 29.38 6.77 13.41
C GLN A 266 29.86 5.56 12.57
N LEU A 267 29.20 5.36 11.43
CA LEU A 267 29.53 4.33 10.46
C LEU A 267 30.21 4.96 9.24
N ASP A 268 30.99 4.17 8.50
CA ASP A 268 31.63 4.63 7.26
C ASP A 268 30.66 4.41 6.09
N PRO A 269 30.21 5.47 5.39
CA PRO A 269 29.34 5.32 4.22
C PRO A 269 30.09 4.68 3.05
N TYR A 270 29.42 3.79 2.32
CA TYR A 270 29.97 3.14 1.15
C TYR A 270 29.69 3.94 -0.13
N GLY A 271 30.74 4.41 -0.77
CA GLY A 271 30.67 4.92 -2.14
C GLY A 271 30.08 6.31 -2.33
N GLU A 272 29.61 6.96 -1.26
CA GLU A 272 29.04 8.31 -1.30
C GLU A 272 29.53 9.17 -0.14
N ASN A 273 29.35 10.49 -0.27
CA ASN A 273 29.63 11.44 0.78
C ASN A 273 28.31 12.00 1.29
N ILE A 274 27.98 11.68 2.56
CA ILE A 274 26.77 12.12 3.25
C ILE A 274 27.14 12.80 4.55
N GLU A 275 26.24 13.62 5.13
CA GLU A 275 26.51 14.34 6.37
C GLU A 275 26.72 13.37 7.54
N GLY A 276 25.93 12.30 7.62
CA GLY A 276 26.08 11.33 8.68
C GLY A 276 25.47 9.96 8.41
N TYR A 277 26.22 8.94 8.86
CA TYR A 277 25.73 7.56 8.92
C TYR A 277 26.01 7.01 10.31
N TYR A 278 24.97 6.59 11.02
CA TYR A 278 25.07 6.24 12.43
C TYR A 278 24.41 4.90 12.73
N SER A 279 24.99 4.12 13.63
CA SER A 279 24.26 3.05 14.31
C SER A 279 23.38 3.64 15.41
N MET A 280 22.18 3.09 15.59
CA MET A 280 21.30 3.42 16.71
C MET A 280 21.41 2.35 17.80
N VAL A 281 21.37 2.77 19.06
CA VAL A 281 21.46 1.87 20.22
C VAL A 281 20.32 2.14 21.20
N GLY A 282 19.93 1.10 21.96
CA GLY A 282 18.84 1.19 22.93
C GLY A 282 17.44 1.22 22.32
N ALA A 283 17.30 0.99 21.03
CA ALA A 283 16.01 0.83 20.40
C ALA A 283 15.48 -0.58 20.65
N ASN A 284 14.28 -0.64 21.21
CA ASN A 284 13.59 -1.90 21.46
C ASN A 284 12.46 -2.07 20.45
N PHE A 285 12.30 -3.28 19.95
CA PHE A 285 11.14 -3.70 19.18
C PHE A 285 10.40 -4.83 19.89
N GLU A 286 9.14 -5.00 19.59
CA GLU A 286 8.35 -6.11 20.11
C GLU A 286 7.69 -6.90 18.98
N THR A 287 7.58 -8.20 19.16
CA THR A 287 6.75 -9.05 18.31
C THR A 287 5.31 -8.92 18.77
N VAL A 288 4.42 -8.48 17.86
CA VAL A 288 3.00 -8.25 18.17
C VAL A 288 2.09 -9.34 17.62
N ILE A 289 2.51 -9.99 16.52
CA ILE A 289 1.81 -11.14 15.95
C ILE A 289 2.88 -12.16 15.56
N ASP A 290 2.81 -13.38 16.11
CA ASP A 290 3.77 -14.46 15.90
C ASP A 290 3.12 -15.80 15.55
N SER A 291 1.84 -15.79 15.24
CA SER A 291 1.08 -17.00 14.92
C SER A 291 0.02 -16.74 13.85
N GLY A 292 -0.28 -17.76 13.06
CA GLY A 292 -1.28 -17.68 11.99
C GLY A 292 -0.78 -17.05 10.70
N LEU A 293 0.50 -16.64 10.61
CA LEU A 293 1.18 -16.12 9.45
C LEU A 293 2.12 -17.17 8.86
N VAL A 294 2.20 -17.24 7.53
CA VAL A 294 3.14 -18.10 6.79
C VAL A 294 4.19 -17.25 6.06
N THR A 295 3.75 -16.27 5.32
CA THR A 295 4.64 -15.36 4.56
C THR A 295 4.03 -13.96 4.53
N PRO A 296 4.03 -13.23 5.66
CA PRO A 296 3.47 -11.88 5.69
C PRO A 296 4.30 -10.93 4.81
N THR A 297 3.66 -10.22 3.88
CA THR A 297 4.33 -9.32 2.93
C THR A 297 3.79 -7.91 2.96
N GLY A 298 2.50 -7.72 2.73
CA GLY A 298 1.83 -6.42 2.76
C GLY A 298 1.30 -6.09 4.15
N ILE A 299 1.27 -4.81 4.48
CA ILE A 299 0.75 -4.31 5.74
C ILE A 299 0.17 -2.91 5.57
N ASP A 300 -0.98 -2.65 6.19
CA ASP A 300 -1.58 -1.32 6.22
C ASP A 300 -2.36 -1.08 7.51
N ILE A 301 -2.63 0.19 7.82
CA ILE A 301 -3.46 0.60 8.95
C ILE A 301 -4.64 1.40 8.44
N TYR A 302 -5.83 0.98 8.85
CA TYR A 302 -7.05 1.72 8.59
C TYR A 302 -7.85 1.92 9.89
N ASN A 303 -7.94 3.15 10.37
CA ASN A 303 -8.51 3.50 11.67
C ASN A 303 -7.84 2.72 12.81
N THR A 304 -8.59 1.81 13.45
CA THR A 304 -8.11 0.97 14.55
C THR A 304 -7.82 -0.47 14.10
N PHE A 305 -7.63 -0.69 12.82
CA PHE A 305 -7.36 -2.00 12.25
C PHE A 305 -5.99 -2.08 11.60
N LEU A 306 -5.28 -3.16 11.87
CA LEU A 306 -4.05 -3.54 11.18
C LEU A 306 -4.39 -4.65 10.19
N LEU A 307 -4.11 -4.42 8.91
CA LEU A 307 -4.27 -5.40 7.85
C LEU A 307 -2.91 -5.98 7.48
N VAL A 308 -2.84 -7.29 7.29
CA VAL A 308 -1.63 -8.00 6.86
C VAL A 308 -1.99 -8.96 5.73
N SER A 309 -1.31 -8.85 4.58
CA SER A 309 -1.41 -9.88 3.55
C SER A 309 -0.42 -11.01 3.79
N ASP A 310 -0.87 -12.24 3.58
CA ASP A 310 -0.03 -13.44 3.61
C ASP A 310 0.15 -13.97 2.18
N TYR A 311 1.34 -13.81 1.64
CA TYR A 311 1.70 -14.15 0.27
C TYR A 311 1.38 -15.61 -0.08
N SER A 312 1.76 -16.54 0.82
CA SER A 312 1.64 -17.97 0.55
C SER A 312 0.22 -18.50 0.62
N ASN A 313 -0.61 -17.93 1.49
CA ASN A 313 -2.00 -18.38 1.66
C ASN A 313 -2.97 -17.62 0.76
N GLY A 314 -2.62 -16.40 0.33
CA GLY A 314 -3.55 -15.49 -0.32
C GLY A 314 -4.56 -14.87 0.64
N ASP A 315 -4.24 -14.81 1.93
CA ASP A 315 -5.12 -14.29 2.96
C ASP A 315 -4.82 -12.81 3.25
N ILE A 316 -5.84 -12.04 3.57
CA ILE A 316 -5.70 -10.76 4.26
C ILE A 316 -6.25 -10.94 5.67
N LEU A 317 -5.38 -10.79 6.67
CA LEU A 317 -5.71 -10.91 8.08
C LEU A 317 -5.90 -9.53 8.67
N ILE A 318 -7.01 -9.33 9.40
CA ILE A 318 -7.39 -8.04 9.98
C ILE A 318 -7.39 -8.17 11.50
N TYR A 319 -6.56 -7.36 12.15
CA TYR A 319 -6.35 -7.36 13.59
C TYR A 319 -6.86 -6.06 14.20
N ASP A 320 -7.36 -6.15 15.45
CA ASP A 320 -7.78 -5.00 16.23
C ASP A 320 -6.56 -4.31 16.87
N LEU A 321 -6.46 -2.99 16.76
CA LEU A 321 -5.44 -2.18 17.42
C LEU A 321 -5.94 -1.52 18.72
N GLU A 322 -7.23 -1.63 19.02
CA GLU A 322 -7.80 -1.07 20.25
C GLU A 322 -7.16 -1.73 21.49
N PRO A 323 -6.79 -0.97 22.53
CA PRO A 323 -6.06 -1.49 23.69
C PRO A 323 -6.72 -2.66 24.42
N THR A 324 -8.02 -2.78 24.32
CA THR A 324 -8.81 -3.86 24.96
C THR A 324 -8.70 -5.21 24.27
N ASN A 325 -8.45 -5.19 22.96
CA ASN A 325 -8.39 -6.39 22.09
C ASN A 325 -7.12 -6.40 21.23
N GLN A 326 -6.10 -5.67 21.64
CA GLN A 326 -4.92 -5.39 20.82
C GLN A 326 -4.32 -6.64 20.20
N PHE A 327 -4.20 -6.62 18.85
CA PHE A 327 -3.70 -7.71 18.00
C PHE A 327 -4.56 -8.98 18.00
N GLN A 328 -5.83 -8.91 18.45
CA GLN A 328 -6.76 -10.00 18.21
C GLN A 328 -7.13 -10.04 16.72
N LEU A 329 -7.01 -11.20 16.10
CA LEU A 329 -7.54 -11.44 14.74
C LEU A 329 -9.06 -11.35 14.78
N ILE A 330 -9.63 -10.39 14.05
CA ILE A 330 -11.09 -10.16 14.00
C ILE A 330 -11.70 -10.68 12.71
N HIS A 331 -10.94 -10.69 11.59
CA HIS A 331 -11.43 -11.17 10.31
C HIS A 331 -10.30 -11.70 9.43
N ARG A 332 -10.65 -12.60 8.50
CA ARG A 332 -9.76 -13.14 7.47
C ARG A 332 -10.51 -13.12 6.14
N LEU A 333 -9.92 -12.50 5.14
CA LEU A 333 -10.38 -12.52 3.76
C LEU A 333 -9.52 -13.53 2.98
N GLU A 334 -10.12 -14.62 2.51
CA GLU A 334 -9.47 -15.66 1.72
C GLU A 334 -9.60 -15.27 0.24
N THR A 335 -8.58 -14.62 -0.33
CA THR A 335 -8.66 -14.04 -1.68
C THR A 335 -8.40 -15.05 -2.79
N GLU A 336 -7.91 -16.24 -2.45
CA GLU A 336 -7.44 -17.27 -3.40
C GLU A 336 -6.25 -16.85 -4.29
N ILE A 337 -5.59 -15.70 -3.98
CA ILE A 337 -4.35 -15.25 -4.65
C ILE A 337 -3.14 -15.94 -4.00
N ILE A 338 -3.11 -17.26 -4.08
CA ILE A 338 -2.12 -18.13 -3.40
C ILE A 338 -0.75 -17.99 -4.05
N ASP A 339 0.31 -17.88 -3.23
CA ASP A 339 1.71 -17.68 -3.63
C ASP A 339 1.94 -16.44 -4.52
N ASP A 340 1.10 -15.39 -4.36
CA ASP A 340 1.13 -14.24 -5.25
C ASP A 340 0.60 -12.92 -4.65
N LEU A 341 0.00 -12.93 -3.46
CA LEU A 341 -0.55 -11.74 -2.78
C LEU A 341 0.57 -10.92 -2.12
N MET A 342 1.12 -9.92 -2.82
CA MET A 342 2.33 -9.22 -2.38
C MET A 342 2.06 -8.03 -1.45
N SER A 343 1.16 -7.15 -1.80
CA SER A 343 0.90 -5.92 -1.03
C SER A 343 -0.58 -5.56 -0.96
N ILE A 344 -0.93 -4.76 0.03
CA ILE A 344 -2.29 -4.28 0.30
C ILE A 344 -2.28 -2.82 0.70
N LYS A 345 -3.36 -2.10 0.38
CA LYS A 345 -3.67 -0.76 0.90
C LYS A 345 -5.17 -0.58 1.04
N VAL A 346 -5.59 0.19 2.03
CA VAL A 346 -6.99 0.61 2.16
C VAL A 346 -7.16 1.97 1.50
N GLY A 347 -8.07 2.04 0.54
CA GLY A 347 -8.38 3.27 -0.18
C GLY A 347 -9.12 4.29 0.68
N PRO A 348 -9.19 5.55 0.22
CA PRO A 348 -9.86 6.62 0.94
C PRO A 348 -11.37 6.40 1.10
N ASP A 349 -11.96 5.52 0.30
CA ASP A 349 -13.35 5.09 0.36
C ASP A 349 -13.58 3.90 1.31
N GLY A 350 -12.52 3.35 1.90
CA GLY A 350 -12.55 2.19 2.80
C GLY A 350 -12.56 0.84 2.09
N THR A 351 -12.40 0.79 0.77
CA THR A 351 -12.18 -0.45 0.04
C THR A 351 -10.72 -0.92 0.16
N ILE A 352 -10.49 -2.22 0.06
CA ILE A 352 -9.14 -2.78 0.19
C ILE A 352 -8.59 -3.06 -1.20
N TRP A 353 -7.38 -2.61 -1.46
CA TRP A 353 -6.66 -2.82 -2.72
C TRP A 353 -5.52 -3.79 -2.49
N CYS A 354 -5.29 -4.69 -3.46
CA CYS A 354 -4.18 -5.63 -3.38
C CYS A 354 -3.62 -5.97 -4.77
N ILE A 355 -2.37 -6.42 -4.78
CA ILE A 355 -1.66 -6.80 -6.00
C ILE A 355 -1.25 -8.27 -5.99
N SER A 356 -1.35 -8.85 -7.18
CA SER A 356 -0.82 -10.16 -7.54
C SER A 356 0.41 -9.93 -8.41
N THR A 357 1.58 -10.30 -7.91
CA THR A 357 2.88 -10.00 -8.54
C THR A 357 3.11 -10.81 -9.81
N GLU A 358 2.95 -12.13 -9.74
CA GLU A 358 3.24 -13.01 -10.87
C GLU A 358 2.12 -12.99 -11.92
N ALA A 359 0.86 -12.81 -11.50
CA ALA A 359 -0.26 -12.64 -12.42
C ALA A 359 -0.34 -11.22 -13.03
N ASN A 360 0.44 -10.25 -12.53
CA ASN A 360 0.45 -8.86 -13.00
C ASN A 360 -0.92 -8.19 -12.92
N LYS A 361 -1.54 -8.25 -11.75
CA LYS A 361 -2.90 -7.76 -11.54
C LYS A 361 -3.01 -6.85 -10.32
N LEU A 362 -3.92 -5.91 -10.43
CA LEU A 362 -4.42 -5.07 -9.34
C LEU A 362 -5.88 -5.44 -9.09
N TYR A 363 -6.23 -5.67 -7.86
CA TYR A 363 -7.59 -5.96 -7.43
C TYR A 363 -8.08 -4.94 -6.41
N GLN A 364 -9.40 -4.72 -6.44
CA GLN A 364 -10.14 -4.02 -5.39
C GLN A 364 -11.07 -5.01 -4.70
N ILE A 365 -11.07 -5.03 -3.39
CA ILE A 365 -12.01 -5.82 -2.58
C ILE A 365 -13.16 -4.91 -2.18
N LEU A 366 -14.35 -5.30 -2.58
CA LEU A 366 -15.59 -4.59 -2.38
C LEU A 366 -16.54 -5.39 -1.47
N PRO A 367 -17.37 -4.72 -0.67
CA PRO A 367 -18.47 -5.41 -0.03
C PRO A 367 -19.46 -5.89 -1.10
N PRO A 368 -20.20 -6.98 -0.82
CA PRO A 368 -21.29 -7.36 -1.69
C PRO A 368 -22.37 -6.29 -1.74
N MET A 369 -23.03 -6.16 -2.86
CA MET A 369 -24.04 -5.14 -3.08
C MET A 369 -25.36 -5.54 -2.40
N ASN A 370 -25.87 -4.74 -1.48
CA ASN A 370 -27.19 -4.96 -0.89
C ASN A 370 -28.26 -4.95 -1.97
N GLY A 371 -29.01 -6.04 -2.06
CA GLY A 371 -30.04 -6.19 -3.08
C GLY A 371 -29.64 -6.98 -4.32
N ASP A 372 -28.36 -7.35 -4.48
CA ASP A 372 -27.90 -8.30 -5.49
C ASP A 372 -27.98 -9.73 -4.91
N PHE A 373 -28.97 -10.49 -5.33
CA PHE A 373 -29.25 -11.83 -4.80
C PHE A 373 -28.92 -12.96 -5.79
N ASP A 374 -28.53 -12.63 -7.00
CA ASP A 374 -28.05 -13.60 -7.96
C ASP A 374 -26.54 -13.49 -8.24
N GLY A 375 -25.88 -12.51 -7.61
CA GLY A 375 -24.42 -12.34 -7.61
C GLY A 375 -23.86 -11.84 -8.94
N ASP A 376 -24.71 -11.16 -9.73
CA ASP A 376 -24.27 -10.63 -11.04
C ASP A 376 -23.71 -9.21 -10.98
N ASN A 377 -23.58 -8.62 -9.77
CA ASN A 377 -23.18 -7.26 -9.47
C ASN A 377 -24.10 -6.18 -10.03
N ASN A 378 -25.37 -6.51 -10.25
CA ASN A 378 -26.39 -5.55 -10.66
C ASN A 378 -27.67 -5.78 -9.90
N ILE A 379 -28.34 -4.71 -9.48
CA ILE A 379 -29.67 -4.82 -8.92
C ILE A 379 -30.69 -4.79 -10.07
N THR A 380 -31.33 -5.92 -10.29
CA THR A 380 -32.18 -6.14 -11.45
C THR A 380 -33.56 -6.68 -11.05
N LEU A 381 -34.42 -6.93 -12.05
CA LEU A 381 -35.71 -7.60 -11.85
C LEU A 381 -35.53 -9.07 -11.38
N ASN A 382 -34.37 -9.70 -11.65
CA ASN A 382 -34.09 -11.05 -11.17
C ASN A 382 -33.99 -11.05 -9.65
N ASP A 383 -33.28 -10.10 -9.07
CA ASP A 383 -33.15 -9.95 -7.62
C ASP A 383 -34.49 -9.73 -6.93
N PHE A 384 -35.32 -8.88 -7.54
CA PHE A 384 -36.69 -8.69 -7.08
C PHE A 384 -37.48 -10.02 -7.05
N ILE A 385 -37.34 -10.85 -8.08
CA ILE A 385 -38.00 -12.15 -8.15
C ILE A 385 -37.45 -13.11 -7.09
N VAL A 386 -36.15 -13.10 -6.85
CA VAL A 386 -35.50 -13.92 -5.82
C VAL A 386 -36.02 -13.51 -4.43
N LEU A 387 -36.01 -12.23 -4.08
CA LEU A 387 -36.47 -11.72 -2.80
C LEU A 387 -37.98 -11.97 -2.60
N LEU A 388 -38.79 -11.71 -3.62
CA LEU A 388 -40.25 -11.97 -3.58
C LEU A 388 -40.53 -13.47 -3.34
N SER A 389 -39.80 -14.35 -4.01
CA SER A 389 -39.96 -15.80 -3.85
C SER A 389 -39.59 -16.25 -2.45
N HIS A 390 -38.57 -15.66 -1.83
CA HIS A 390 -38.20 -15.91 -0.45
C HIS A 390 -39.29 -15.44 0.52
N ILE A 391 -39.76 -14.21 0.39
CA ILE A 391 -40.85 -13.65 1.25
C ILE A 391 -42.12 -14.48 1.16
N LEU A 392 -42.48 -14.96 -0.03
CA LEU A 392 -43.66 -15.82 -0.24
C LEU A 392 -43.44 -17.28 0.16
N ASN A 393 -42.28 -17.66 0.67
CA ASN A 393 -41.86 -19.02 0.98
C ASN A 393 -42.02 -20.00 -0.21
N SER A 394 -41.97 -19.52 -1.43
CA SER A 394 -42.04 -20.35 -2.65
C SER A 394 -40.66 -20.92 -3.06
N ASN A 395 -39.58 -20.22 -2.69
CA ASN A 395 -38.20 -20.67 -2.81
C ASN A 395 -37.40 -20.01 -1.68
N SER A 396 -36.49 -20.71 -1.05
CA SER A 396 -35.59 -20.14 -0.04
C SER A 396 -34.37 -19.58 -0.71
N MET A 397 -33.97 -18.36 -0.33
CA MET A 397 -32.66 -17.75 -0.69
C MET A 397 -31.55 -18.52 0.02
N GLU A 398 -30.39 -18.60 -0.56
CA GLU A 398 -29.19 -19.15 0.08
C GLU A 398 -28.81 -18.32 1.32
N GLU A 399 -28.25 -18.97 2.34
CA GLU A 399 -28.03 -18.36 3.65
C GLU A 399 -27.09 -17.14 3.56
N GLU A 400 -26.10 -17.18 2.67
CA GLU A 400 -25.13 -16.10 2.42
C GLU A 400 -25.80 -14.83 1.87
N TYR A 401 -26.86 -14.93 1.08
CA TYR A 401 -27.58 -13.78 0.53
C TYR A 401 -28.64 -13.20 1.48
N LEU A 402 -29.00 -13.90 2.54
CA LEU A 402 -29.94 -13.38 3.54
C LEU A 402 -29.43 -12.11 4.22
N PHE A 403 -28.11 -11.97 4.35
CA PHE A 403 -27.48 -10.76 4.87
C PHE A 403 -27.81 -9.53 4.00
N LEU A 404 -27.82 -9.70 2.66
CA LEU A 404 -28.08 -8.63 1.69
C LEU A 404 -29.55 -8.29 1.54
N ALA A 405 -30.44 -9.14 2.07
CA ALA A 405 -31.89 -9.05 1.87
C ALA A 405 -32.59 -8.13 2.89
N ASN A 406 -31.94 -7.82 4.02
CA ASN A 406 -32.46 -6.88 5.01
C ASN A 406 -32.04 -5.44 4.65
N ILE A 407 -32.66 -4.88 3.61
CA ILE A 407 -32.27 -3.60 2.98
C ILE A 407 -32.63 -2.41 3.88
N ASP A 408 -33.71 -2.53 4.66
CA ASP A 408 -34.18 -1.51 5.59
C ASP A 408 -33.53 -1.59 6.98
N TYR A 409 -32.68 -2.58 7.21
CA TYR A 409 -32.00 -2.87 8.49
C TYR A 409 -32.95 -3.12 9.67
N SER A 410 -34.17 -3.63 9.42
CA SER A 410 -35.20 -3.86 10.43
C SER A 410 -35.06 -5.16 11.24
N ASN A 411 -34.13 -6.05 10.90
CA ASN A 411 -33.96 -7.42 11.36
C ASN A 411 -35.07 -8.43 10.87
N ALA A 412 -35.89 -8.05 9.90
CA ALA A 412 -36.86 -8.93 9.26
C ALA A 412 -36.78 -8.75 7.75
N ILE A 413 -36.73 -9.82 6.99
CA ILE A 413 -36.82 -9.78 5.54
C ILE A 413 -38.31 -9.82 5.17
N ASP A 414 -38.88 -8.72 4.70
CA ASP A 414 -40.27 -8.57 4.41
C ASP A 414 -40.60 -7.66 3.22
N ILE A 415 -41.85 -7.23 3.11
CA ILE A 415 -42.32 -6.42 2.00
C ILE A 415 -41.65 -5.03 1.94
N PHE A 416 -41.12 -4.52 3.05
CA PHE A 416 -40.49 -3.21 3.07
C PHE A 416 -39.13 -3.27 2.37
N ASP A 417 -38.35 -4.37 2.52
CA ASP A 417 -37.12 -4.61 1.77
C ASP A 417 -37.40 -4.67 0.27
N LEU A 418 -38.49 -5.36 -0.12
CA LEU A 418 -38.89 -5.46 -1.51
C LEU A 418 -39.26 -4.10 -2.11
N ILE A 419 -39.88 -3.21 -1.33
CA ILE A 419 -40.20 -1.83 -1.79
C ILE A 419 -38.91 -1.04 -2.01
N LEU A 420 -37.95 -1.11 -1.09
CA LEU A 420 -36.65 -0.43 -1.24
C LEU A 420 -35.85 -0.97 -2.43
N LEU A 421 -35.88 -2.28 -2.65
CA LEU A 421 -35.24 -2.90 -3.80
C LEU A 421 -35.81 -2.38 -5.13
N ILE A 422 -37.13 -2.21 -5.25
CA ILE A 422 -37.75 -1.66 -6.46
C ILE A 422 -37.23 -0.24 -6.77
N ASP A 423 -37.05 0.57 -5.74
CA ASP A 423 -36.56 1.94 -5.90
C ASP A 423 -35.08 1.97 -6.37
N SER A 424 -34.34 0.87 -6.18
CA SER A 424 -32.94 0.71 -6.63
C SER A 424 -32.83 0.15 -8.05
N ILE A 425 -33.89 -0.46 -8.59
CA ILE A 425 -33.92 -0.96 -9.97
C ILE A 425 -34.24 0.22 -10.92
N ASN A 426 -33.23 0.68 -11.65
CA ASN A 426 -33.36 1.75 -12.67
C ASN A 426 -33.36 1.20 -14.11
#